data_f373212b78f78483216446f37396b618
#
_entry.id   f373212b78f78483216446f37396b618
#
_cell.length_a   1.000
_cell.length_b   1.000
_cell.length_c   1.000
_cell.angle_alpha   90.00
_cell.angle_beta   90.00
_cell.angle_gamma   90.00
#
_symmetry.space_group_name_H-M   'P 1'
#
loop_
_entity.id
_entity.type
_entity.pdbx_description
1 polymer ?
#
loop_
_entity_poly.entity_id
_entity_poly.type
_entity_poly.pdbx_seq_one_letter_code
_entity_poly.pdbx_strand_id
1 'polypeptide(L)'
;MIKYTLEFPIKSSVSVLFNAVSTPDGLSEWFANNVNWKGNTYTFIWDDSEEEAELLKKVNNQLIRFRWKSQDDDTFFEFKIEVDPVTNDVILLVTDFAEDKEEQENETKLWETQVHALMKRIGS
;
A
#
# COMPACT_ATOMS: atom_id res chain seq x y z
N MET A 1 1.35 17.85 10.07
CA MET A 1 1.45 16.70 9.14
C MET A 1 0.17 16.57 8.32
N ILE A 2 0.29 16.24 7.06
CA ILE A 2 -0.84 16.16 6.12
C ILE A 2 -1.19 14.71 5.85
N LYS A 3 -2.44 14.33 6.12
CA LYS A 3 -2.99 13.03 5.72
C LYS A 3 -3.60 13.18 4.33
N TYR A 4 -3.27 12.26 3.42
CA TYR A 4 -3.82 12.29 2.07
C TYR A 4 -4.18 10.89 1.59
N THR A 5 -5.08 10.83 0.62
CA THR A 5 -5.54 9.58 0.02
C THR A 5 -5.53 9.69 -1.50
N LEU A 6 -4.96 8.70 -2.15
CA LEU A 6 -4.89 8.60 -3.61
C LEU A 6 -5.82 7.48 -4.07
N GLU A 7 -6.49 7.68 -5.19
CA GLU A 7 -7.40 6.70 -5.78
C GLU A 7 -6.86 6.17 -7.10
N PHE A 8 -6.89 4.85 -7.25
CA PHE A 8 -6.44 4.19 -8.48
C PHE A 8 -7.48 3.18 -8.94
N PRO A 9 -8.08 3.37 -10.13
CA PRO A 9 -8.95 2.33 -10.71
C PRO A 9 -8.12 1.11 -11.10
N ILE A 10 -8.56 -0.06 -10.69
CA ILE A 10 -7.85 -1.32 -10.92
C ILE A 10 -8.73 -2.28 -11.71
N LYS A 11 -8.22 -2.79 -12.83
CA LYS A 11 -8.94 -3.78 -13.64
C LYS A 11 -8.53 -5.19 -13.24
N SER A 12 -8.91 -5.59 -12.04
CA SER A 12 -8.62 -6.91 -11.50
C SER A 12 -9.67 -7.27 -10.46
N SER A 13 -9.69 -8.51 -10.02
CA SER A 13 -10.61 -8.91 -8.95
C SER A 13 -10.15 -8.36 -7.60
N VAL A 14 -11.10 -8.20 -6.68
CA VAL A 14 -10.80 -7.79 -5.30
C VAL A 14 -9.80 -8.72 -4.65
N SER A 15 -9.98 -10.05 -4.82
CA SER A 15 -9.09 -11.03 -4.19
C SER A 15 -7.66 -10.98 -4.73
N VAL A 16 -7.50 -10.81 -6.03
CA VAL A 16 -6.16 -10.68 -6.64
C VAL A 16 -5.47 -9.42 -6.16
N LEU A 17 -6.19 -8.30 -6.15
CA LEU A 17 -5.65 -7.03 -5.66
C LEU A 17 -5.29 -7.12 -4.17
N PHE A 18 -6.18 -7.66 -3.34
CA PHE A 18 -5.93 -7.75 -1.91
C PHE A 18 -4.71 -8.64 -1.60
N ASN A 19 -4.56 -9.75 -2.32
CA ASN A 19 -3.37 -10.59 -2.18
C ASN A 19 -2.09 -9.81 -2.49
N ALA A 20 -2.11 -8.98 -3.53
CA ALA A 20 -0.95 -8.18 -3.95
C ALA A 20 -0.56 -7.10 -2.92
N VAL A 21 -1.51 -6.55 -2.18
CA VAL A 21 -1.25 -5.47 -1.22
C VAL A 21 -1.14 -5.95 0.22
N SER A 22 -1.43 -7.21 0.50
CA SER A 22 -1.52 -7.69 1.88
C SER A 22 -0.58 -8.84 2.24
N THR A 23 -0.08 -9.58 1.27
CA THR A 23 0.83 -10.69 1.57
C THR A 23 2.28 -10.30 1.35
N PRO A 24 3.22 -10.92 2.08
CA PRO A 24 4.64 -10.70 1.83
C PRO A 24 5.04 -10.99 0.39
N ASP A 25 4.56 -12.10 -0.18
CA ASP A 25 4.86 -12.44 -1.57
C ASP A 25 4.27 -11.41 -2.54
N GLY A 26 3.04 -10.99 -2.32
CA GLY A 26 2.40 -9.97 -3.16
C GLY A 26 3.13 -8.64 -3.10
N LEU A 27 3.43 -8.17 -1.91
CA LEU A 27 4.15 -6.91 -1.71
C LEU A 27 5.57 -6.94 -2.27
N SER A 28 6.22 -8.10 -2.29
CA SER A 28 7.56 -8.24 -2.85
C SER A 28 7.59 -8.16 -4.37
N GLU A 29 6.45 -8.18 -5.03
CA GLU A 29 6.39 -8.08 -6.49
C GLU A 29 6.34 -6.64 -7.01
N TRP A 30 5.95 -5.69 -6.18
CA TRP A 30 5.79 -4.31 -6.64
C TRP A 30 6.23 -3.23 -5.64
N PHE A 31 6.11 -3.50 -4.33
CA PHE A 31 6.35 -2.49 -3.30
C PHE A 31 7.81 -2.48 -2.81
N ALA A 32 8.40 -3.64 -2.66
CA ALA A 32 9.79 -3.80 -2.21
C ALA A 32 10.45 -4.95 -2.97
N ASN A 33 11.78 -5.05 -2.89
CA ASN A 33 12.52 -6.14 -3.54
C ASN A 33 12.26 -7.48 -2.84
N ASN A 34 12.11 -7.44 -1.52
CA ASN A 34 11.74 -8.61 -0.73
C ASN A 34 10.96 -8.17 0.49
N VAL A 35 10.10 -9.04 1.01
CA VAL A 35 9.29 -8.76 2.19
C VAL A 35 9.28 -10.01 3.07
N ASN A 36 9.67 -9.85 4.32
CA ASN A 36 9.60 -10.89 5.33
C ASN A 36 8.59 -10.48 6.39
N TRP A 37 7.98 -11.44 7.08
CA TRP A 37 7.14 -11.11 8.21
C TRP A 37 7.36 -12.09 9.36
N LYS A 38 7.17 -11.57 10.58
CA LYS A 38 7.18 -12.36 11.79
C LYS A 38 6.19 -11.73 12.76
N GLY A 39 5.16 -12.49 13.14
CA GLY A 39 4.08 -11.94 13.95
C GLY A 39 3.40 -10.79 13.22
N ASN A 40 3.35 -9.61 13.85
CA ASN A 40 2.76 -8.41 13.27
C ASN A 40 3.80 -7.48 12.64
N THR A 41 5.04 -7.91 12.52
CA THR A 41 6.11 -7.09 11.93
C THR A 41 6.40 -7.54 10.52
N TYR A 42 6.30 -6.61 9.58
CA TYR A 42 6.70 -6.79 8.18
C TYR A 42 8.02 -6.07 7.97
N THR A 43 8.99 -6.76 7.40
CA THR A 43 10.28 -6.19 7.05
C THR A 43 10.36 -6.03 5.54
N PHE A 44 10.44 -4.79 5.09
CA PHE A 44 10.52 -4.44 3.66
C PHE A 44 11.97 -4.18 3.30
N ILE A 45 12.47 -4.89 2.31
CA ILE A 45 13.88 -4.85 1.91
C ILE A 45 13.99 -4.30 0.49
N TRP A 46 14.72 -3.19 0.35
CA TRP A 46 15.12 -2.62 -0.93
C TRP A 46 16.62 -2.82 -1.11
N ASP A 47 17.16 -2.53 -2.30
CA ASP A 47 18.57 -2.78 -2.61
C ASP A 47 19.54 -2.17 -1.59
N ASP A 48 19.24 -0.95 -1.12
CA ASP A 48 20.13 -0.19 -0.24
C ASP A 48 19.62 -0.02 1.18
N SER A 49 18.42 -0.50 1.47
CA SER A 49 17.79 -0.20 2.75
C SER A 49 16.79 -1.28 3.19
N GLU A 50 16.50 -1.26 4.46
CA GLU A 50 15.53 -2.15 5.07
C GLU A 50 14.72 -1.36 6.09
N GLU A 51 13.40 -1.52 6.10
CA GLU A 51 12.55 -0.87 7.08
C GLU A 51 11.48 -1.83 7.60
N GLU A 52 11.18 -1.72 8.88
CA GLU A 52 10.15 -2.51 9.52
C GLU A 52 8.87 -1.70 9.72
N ALA A 53 7.74 -2.37 9.51
CA ALA A 53 6.43 -1.80 9.79
C ALA A 53 5.61 -2.76 10.64
N GLU A 54 4.77 -2.23 11.51
CA GLU A 54 3.82 -3.01 12.26
C GLU A 54 2.49 -3.08 11.53
N LEU A 55 1.90 -4.27 11.49
CA LEU A 55 0.55 -4.46 11.02
C LEU A 55 -0.42 -3.95 12.08
N LEU A 56 -1.17 -2.90 11.76
CA LEU A 56 -2.14 -2.31 12.69
C LEU A 56 -3.53 -2.89 12.52
N LYS A 57 -3.94 -3.15 11.28
CA LYS A 57 -5.29 -3.62 10.97
C LYS A 57 -5.29 -4.37 9.65
N LYS A 58 -6.04 -5.45 9.60
CA LYS A 58 -6.24 -6.22 8.37
C LYS A 58 -7.68 -6.73 8.35
N VAL A 59 -8.42 -6.35 7.32
CA VAL A 59 -9.78 -6.86 7.07
C VAL A 59 -9.77 -7.50 5.69
N ASN A 60 -10.02 -8.80 5.64
CA ASN A 60 -9.89 -9.58 4.41
C ASN A 60 -10.67 -8.97 3.24
N ASN A 61 -10.00 -8.80 2.11
CA ASN A 61 -10.55 -8.20 0.89
C ASN A 61 -11.03 -6.76 1.03
N GLN A 62 -10.67 -6.07 2.11
CA GLN A 62 -11.10 -4.69 2.35
C GLN A 62 -9.95 -3.72 2.58
N LEU A 63 -9.09 -4.00 3.57
CA LEU A 63 -7.98 -3.10 3.86
C LEU A 63 -6.86 -3.77 4.63
N ILE A 64 -5.68 -3.15 4.53
CA ILE A 64 -4.55 -3.45 5.37
C ILE A 64 -3.85 -2.13 5.73
N ARG A 65 -3.50 -1.97 7.01
CA ARG A 65 -2.89 -0.75 7.55
C ARG A 65 -1.61 -1.09 8.28
N PHE A 66 -0.56 -0.33 7.97
CA PHE A 66 0.76 -0.48 8.57
C PHE A 66 1.25 0.81 9.18
N ARG A 67 2.15 0.70 10.16
CA ARG A 67 2.90 1.84 10.69
C ARG A 67 4.39 1.54 10.63
N TRP A 68 5.14 2.43 10.00
CA TRP A 68 6.60 2.34 10.03
C TRP A 68 7.09 2.48 11.47
N LYS A 69 7.98 1.59 11.91
CA LYS A 69 8.52 1.66 13.27
C LYS A 69 9.35 2.92 13.51
N SER A 70 9.86 3.53 12.45
CA SER A 70 10.66 4.76 12.50
C SER A 70 9.81 6.03 12.59
N GLN A 71 8.49 5.93 12.55
CA GLN A 71 7.59 7.09 12.54
C GLN A 71 6.75 7.20 13.80
N ASP A 72 6.12 8.37 13.96
CA ASP A 72 5.27 8.69 15.10
C ASP A 72 4.03 7.80 15.17
N ASP A 73 3.51 7.64 16.38
CA ASP A 73 2.38 6.75 16.66
C ASP A 73 1.09 7.15 15.95
N ASP A 74 0.97 8.38 15.47
CA ASP A 74 -0.25 8.87 14.82
C ASP A 74 -0.26 8.66 13.31
N THR A 75 0.85 8.23 12.73
CA THR A 75 0.93 8.02 11.29
C THR A 75 0.78 6.56 10.89
N PHE A 76 0.36 6.35 9.65
CA PHE A 76 0.24 5.01 9.07
C PHE A 76 0.20 5.11 7.55
N PHE A 77 0.35 3.99 6.87
CA PHE A 77 -0.03 3.89 5.46
C PHE A 77 -1.01 2.74 5.30
N GLU A 78 -1.94 2.89 4.38
CA GLU A 78 -3.05 1.97 4.26
C GLU A 78 -3.41 1.71 2.80
N PHE A 79 -3.70 0.45 2.51
CA PHE A 79 -4.29 0.05 1.23
C PHE A 79 -5.72 -0.38 1.51
N LYS A 80 -6.67 0.30 0.91
CA LYS A 80 -8.10 0.00 1.05
C LYS A 80 -8.70 -0.28 -0.32
N ILE A 81 -9.59 -1.24 -0.38
CA ILE A 81 -10.26 -1.62 -1.63
C ILE A 81 -11.73 -1.26 -1.52
N GLU A 82 -12.22 -0.52 -2.50
CA GLU A 82 -13.64 -0.22 -2.63
C GLU A 82 -14.14 -0.71 -3.98
N VAL A 83 -15.42 -1.07 -4.02
CA VAL A 83 -16.09 -1.47 -5.26
C VAL A 83 -17.22 -0.48 -5.48
N ASP A 84 -17.25 0.15 -6.66
CA ASP A 84 -18.33 1.06 -7.02
C ASP A 84 -19.62 0.27 -7.14
N PRO A 85 -20.68 0.63 -6.39
CA PRO A 85 -21.93 -0.16 -6.39
C PRO A 85 -22.72 -0.08 -7.70
N VAL A 86 -22.43 0.90 -8.54
CA VAL A 86 -23.10 1.08 -9.83
C VAL A 86 -22.36 0.38 -10.97
N THR A 87 -21.05 0.59 -11.05
CA THR A 87 -20.23 0.08 -12.18
C THR A 87 -19.50 -1.21 -11.85
N ASN A 88 -19.41 -1.59 -10.58
CA ASN A 88 -18.58 -2.70 -10.08
C ASN A 88 -17.08 -2.49 -10.30
N ASP A 89 -16.65 -1.25 -10.59
CA ASP A 89 -15.24 -0.96 -10.71
C ASP A 89 -14.53 -1.12 -9.36
N VAL A 90 -13.35 -1.73 -9.41
CA VAL A 90 -12.50 -1.91 -8.23
C VAL A 90 -11.57 -0.70 -8.12
N ILE A 91 -11.50 -0.11 -6.95
CA ILE A 91 -10.70 1.08 -6.68
C ILE A 91 -9.76 0.80 -5.52
N LEU A 92 -8.47 1.05 -5.75
CA LEU A 92 -7.47 1.02 -4.68
C LEU A 92 -7.30 2.41 -4.11
N LEU A 93 -7.48 2.54 -2.80
CA LEU A 93 -7.25 3.76 -2.06
C LEU A 93 -5.96 3.62 -1.26
N VAL A 94 -5.00 4.50 -1.52
CA VAL A 94 -3.73 4.55 -0.78
C VAL A 94 -3.75 5.77 0.12
N THR A 95 -3.68 5.54 1.43
CA THR A 95 -3.62 6.62 2.42
C THR A 95 -2.23 6.66 3.04
N ASP A 96 -1.66 7.85 3.13
CA ASP A 96 -0.34 8.08 3.72
C ASP A 96 -0.30 9.47 4.34
N PHE A 97 0.83 9.81 4.94
CA PHE A 97 1.05 11.10 5.62
C PHE A 97 2.32 11.74 5.07
N ALA A 98 2.30 13.07 4.97
CA ALA A 98 3.45 13.87 4.59
C ALA A 98 3.64 15.04 5.55
N GLU A 99 4.86 15.51 5.73
CA GLU A 99 5.13 16.63 6.63
C GLU A 99 4.60 17.95 6.08
N ASP A 100 4.69 18.12 4.76
CA ASP A 100 4.24 19.34 4.08
C ASP A 100 3.78 19.02 2.66
N LYS A 101 3.37 20.05 1.92
CA LYS A 101 2.87 19.88 0.56
C LYS A 101 3.93 19.41 -0.42
N GLU A 102 5.16 19.86 -0.27
CA GLU A 102 6.25 19.44 -1.15
C GLU A 102 6.52 17.95 -1.01
N GLU A 103 6.59 17.46 0.23
CA GLU A 103 6.75 16.03 0.50
C GLU A 103 5.56 15.24 -0.02
N GLN A 104 4.33 15.75 0.16
CA GLN A 104 3.13 15.10 -0.36
C GLN A 104 3.20 14.93 -1.88
N GLU A 105 3.64 15.96 -2.60
CA GLU A 105 3.76 15.89 -4.06
C GLU A 105 4.80 14.85 -4.48
N ASN A 106 5.93 14.80 -3.78
CA ASN A 106 6.98 13.82 -4.06
C ASN A 106 6.52 12.40 -3.76
N GLU A 107 5.86 12.19 -2.64
CA GLU A 107 5.30 10.88 -2.27
C GLU A 107 4.20 10.44 -3.24
N THR A 108 3.37 11.36 -3.68
CA THR A 108 2.31 11.06 -4.65
C THR A 108 2.90 10.50 -5.95
N LYS A 109 3.96 11.09 -6.45
CA LYS A 109 4.64 10.60 -7.66
C LYS A 109 5.23 9.21 -7.45
N LEU A 110 5.81 8.98 -6.28
CA LEU A 110 6.35 7.66 -5.93
C LEU A 110 5.24 6.62 -5.85
N TRP A 111 4.13 6.93 -5.18
CA TRP A 111 2.98 6.04 -5.10
C TRP A 111 2.43 5.72 -6.49
N GLU A 112 2.31 6.71 -7.36
CA GLU A 112 1.85 6.50 -8.74
C GLU A 112 2.75 5.53 -9.49
N THR A 113 4.06 5.70 -9.37
CA THR A 113 5.04 4.80 -9.99
C THR A 113 4.90 3.37 -9.46
N GLN A 114 4.81 3.22 -8.14
CA GLN A 114 4.68 1.91 -7.51
C GLN A 114 3.35 1.22 -7.85
N VAL A 115 2.24 1.97 -7.84
CA VAL A 115 0.94 1.40 -8.19
C VAL A 115 0.88 1.00 -9.66
N HIS A 116 1.53 1.74 -10.55
CA HIS A 116 1.66 1.31 -11.95
C HIS A 116 2.41 -0.01 -12.08
N ALA A 117 3.45 -0.23 -11.27
CA ALA A 117 4.14 -1.52 -11.23
C ALA A 117 3.22 -2.64 -10.73
N LEU A 118 2.42 -2.35 -9.69
CA LEU A 118 1.40 -3.27 -9.20
C LEU A 118 0.42 -3.65 -10.32
N MET A 119 -0.11 -2.65 -11.04
CA MET A 119 -1.05 -2.87 -12.13
C MET A 119 -0.49 -3.80 -13.21
N LYS A 120 0.78 -3.62 -13.56
CA LYS A 120 1.45 -4.49 -14.53
C LYS A 120 1.55 -5.94 -14.04
N ARG A 121 1.82 -6.12 -12.75
CA ARG A 121 1.99 -7.47 -12.17
C ARG A 121 0.68 -8.25 -12.13
N ILE A 122 -0.44 -7.59 -11.85
CA ILE A 122 -1.74 -8.25 -11.76
C ILE A 122 -2.57 -8.19 -13.04
N GLY A 123 -2.01 -7.65 -14.11
CA GLY A 123 -2.69 -7.60 -15.41
C GLY A 123 -3.79 -6.55 -15.51
N SER A 124 -3.67 -5.51 -14.73
CA SER A 124 -4.65 -4.43 -14.74
C SER A 124 -4.37 -3.40 -15.84
#